data_7e694dd4debce9f26f5d06932cb210c6
#
_entry.id   7e694dd4debce9f26f5d06932cb210c6
#
_cell.length_a   1.000
_cell.length_b   1.000
_cell.length_c   1.000
_cell.angle_alpha   90.00
_cell.angle_beta   90.00
_cell.angle_gamma   90.00
#
_symmetry.space_group_name_H-M   'P 1'
#
loop_
_entity.id
_entity.type
_entity.pdbx_description
1 polymer ?
#
loop_
_entity_poly.entity_id
_entity_poly.type
_entity_poly.pdbx_seq_one_letter_code
_entity_poly.pdbx_strand_id
1 'polypeptide(L)'
;MYIQDSYLDELIASGIPSGIDLTTHVLGIGNVPGRMEYYTRDAALLCGTEEAARIFSRFNCVVVESLPSGSLLAPGDVFMIVEGPASGLHMGWKVCLNIFEYYCALATKAKQMVDIVHAENPLCEVLSTLKLMPGTKPFDVKALTVGGAFPHRLGLSETVLVFDHHLAFYGGIDKFIADLPQIKAKVCEKKLFIEASVEDAERLVKAGVDGIQFDKATPEQVAKMVEKLKAINPSVTLIAAGGINLNNAAEYAATGVDGLATTCLHFAKPLDMSVRMKAL
;
A
#
# COMPACT_ATOMS: atom_id res chain seq x y z
N MET A 1 5.83 -3.05 10.21
CA MET A 1 4.95 -4.22 9.87
C MET A 1 5.82 -5.44 9.64
N TYR A 2 5.42 -6.64 10.11
CA TYR A 2 6.17 -7.89 9.90
C TYR A 2 5.57 -8.69 8.74
N ILE A 3 6.41 -9.11 7.81
CA ILE A 3 6.05 -10.05 6.73
C ILE A 3 6.50 -11.44 7.13
N GLN A 4 5.60 -12.44 7.04
CA GLN A 4 5.88 -13.81 7.49
C GLN A 4 7.00 -14.47 6.68
N ASP A 5 7.80 -15.32 7.33
CA ASP A 5 8.89 -16.04 6.70
C ASP A 5 8.42 -16.98 5.59
N SER A 6 7.27 -17.64 5.77
CA SER A 6 6.68 -18.48 4.73
C SER A 6 6.43 -17.74 3.41
N TYR A 7 5.99 -16.47 3.50
CA TYR A 7 5.79 -15.64 2.30
C TYR A 7 7.14 -15.30 1.62
N LEU A 8 8.20 -15.04 2.39
CA LEU A 8 9.53 -14.81 1.83
C LEU A 8 10.09 -16.09 1.19
N ASP A 9 9.83 -17.25 1.77
CA ASP A 9 10.25 -18.54 1.22
C ASP A 9 9.52 -18.84 -0.11
N GLU A 10 8.23 -18.53 -0.22
CA GLU A 10 7.48 -18.61 -1.48
C GLU A 10 8.03 -17.65 -2.54
N LEU A 11 8.38 -16.42 -2.15
CA LEU A 11 8.97 -15.43 -3.03
C LEU A 11 10.33 -15.89 -3.57
N ILE A 12 11.18 -16.47 -2.71
CA ILE A 12 12.46 -17.05 -3.10
C ILE A 12 12.22 -18.22 -4.07
N ALA A 13 11.35 -19.14 -3.73
CA ALA A 13 11.05 -20.31 -4.55
C ALA A 13 10.53 -19.93 -5.95
N SER A 14 9.72 -18.87 -6.05
CA SER A 14 9.24 -18.36 -7.33
C SER A 14 10.31 -17.62 -8.14
N GLY A 15 11.20 -16.89 -7.46
CA GLY A 15 12.29 -16.12 -8.09
C GLY A 15 13.50 -16.97 -8.51
N ILE A 16 13.75 -18.07 -7.78
CA ILE A 16 14.90 -18.96 -8.02
C ILE A 16 14.42 -20.43 -8.02
N PRO A 17 13.57 -20.82 -8.98
CA PRO A 17 12.95 -22.15 -8.97
C PRO A 17 13.94 -23.31 -9.11
N SER A 18 15.10 -23.07 -9.73
CA SER A 18 16.15 -24.07 -9.88
C SER A 18 17.07 -24.21 -8.67
N GLY A 19 17.03 -23.25 -7.72
CA GLY A 19 17.91 -23.23 -6.57
C GLY A 19 19.41 -23.02 -6.90
N ILE A 20 19.75 -22.61 -8.13
CA ILE A 20 21.13 -22.42 -8.59
C ILE A 20 21.24 -21.20 -9.50
N ASP A 21 22.30 -20.41 -9.31
CA ASP A 21 22.79 -19.48 -10.34
C ASP A 21 23.75 -20.22 -11.27
N LEU A 22 23.31 -20.49 -12.49
CA LEU A 22 24.05 -21.29 -13.45
C LEU A 22 25.40 -20.65 -13.81
N THR A 23 25.45 -19.32 -13.94
CA THR A 23 26.67 -18.58 -14.27
C THR A 23 27.72 -18.73 -13.19
N THR A 24 27.36 -18.53 -11.94
CA THR A 24 28.23 -18.72 -10.78
C THR A 24 28.76 -20.16 -10.70
N HIS A 25 27.88 -21.13 -10.98
CA HIS A 25 28.26 -22.57 -10.98
C HIS A 25 29.28 -22.90 -12.08
N VAL A 26 29.00 -22.49 -13.32
CA VAL A 26 29.88 -22.79 -14.49
C VAL A 26 31.24 -22.11 -14.36
N LEU A 27 31.28 -20.89 -13.80
CA LEU A 27 32.52 -20.17 -13.55
C LEU A 27 33.33 -20.72 -12.35
N GLY A 28 32.73 -21.60 -11.53
CA GLY A 28 33.39 -22.18 -10.35
C GLY A 28 33.67 -21.17 -9.22
N ILE A 29 32.98 -19.99 -9.22
CA ILE A 29 33.27 -18.89 -8.29
C ILE A 29 32.36 -18.88 -7.03
N GLY A 30 31.51 -19.89 -6.86
CA GLY A 30 30.46 -19.89 -5.83
C GLY A 30 30.95 -19.68 -4.39
N ASN A 31 32.14 -20.14 -4.05
CA ASN A 31 32.75 -20.03 -2.71
C ASN A 31 33.64 -18.79 -2.53
N VAL A 32 33.82 -17.96 -3.57
CA VAL A 32 34.61 -16.73 -3.45
C VAL A 32 33.91 -15.78 -2.52
N PRO A 33 34.56 -15.31 -1.42
CA PRO A 33 33.97 -14.32 -0.55
C PRO A 33 33.81 -12.98 -1.28
N GLY A 34 32.69 -12.32 -1.08
CA GLY A 34 32.38 -11.07 -1.78
C GLY A 34 31.59 -10.10 -0.92
N ARG A 35 31.55 -8.87 -1.37
CA ARG A 35 30.77 -7.76 -0.82
C ARG A 35 29.91 -7.14 -1.92
N MET A 36 28.66 -6.90 -1.61
CA MET A 36 27.68 -6.29 -2.49
C MET A 36 27.08 -5.06 -1.82
N GLU A 37 26.94 -3.98 -2.58
CA GLU A 37 26.35 -2.70 -2.15
C GLU A 37 25.15 -2.41 -3.02
N TYR A 38 23.95 -2.29 -2.41
CA TYR A 38 22.73 -1.78 -3.07
C TYR A 38 22.74 -0.27 -3.03
N TYR A 39 22.45 0.37 -4.16
CA TYR A 39 22.32 1.82 -4.29
C TYR A 39 21.16 2.19 -5.21
N THR A 40 20.63 3.40 -5.02
CA THR A 40 19.56 3.94 -5.87
C THR A 40 20.13 4.90 -6.92
N ARG A 41 19.46 4.96 -8.09
CA ARG A 41 19.68 6.01 -9.11
C ARG A 41 18.59 7.06 -9.09
N ASP A 42 17.45 6.78 -8.44
CA ASP A 42 16.34 7.69 -8.26
C ASP A 42 16.23 8.13 -6.80
N ALA A 43 15.61 9.29 -6.56
CA ALA A 43 15.16 9.66 -5.21
C ALA A 43 14.05 8.70 -4.77
N ALA A 44 14.14 8.16 -3.55
CA ALA A 44 13.26 7.11 -3.08
C ALA A 44 12.95 7.20 -1.59
N LEU A 45 11.80 6.67 -1.20
CA LEU A 45 11.50 6.26 0.16
C LEU A 45 11.79 4.76 0.26
N LEU A 46 12.78 4.40 1.07
CA LEU A 46 13.28 3.03 1.21
C LEU A 46 12.23 2.10 1.83
N CYS A 47 12.09 0.89 1.28
CA CYS A 47 11.20 -0.13 1.79
C CYS A 47 11.74 -1.54 1.51
N GLY A 48 11.77 -2.42 2.53
CA GLY A 48 12.06 -3.84 2.35
C GLY A 48 13.43 -4.32 2.77
N THR A 49 14.28 -3.50 3.38
CA THR A 49 15.63 -3.90 3.85
C THR A 49 15.57 -4.96 4.94
N GLU A 50 14.56 -4.92 5.80
CA GLU A 50 14.36 -5.92 6.86
C GLU A 50 14.04 -7.31 6.27
N GLU A 51 13.25 -7.36 5.22
CA GLU A 51 12.93 -8.60 4.50
C GLU A 51 14.13 -9.08 3.67
N ALA A 52 14.82 -8.17 3.00
CA ALA A 52 16.05 -8.50 2.26
C ALA A 52 17.12 -9.10 3.16
N ALA A 53 17.31 -8.58 4.37
CA ALA A 53 18.24 -9.15 5.34
C ALA A 53 17.87 -10.60 5.71
N ARG A 54 16.60 -10.89 5.91
CA ARG A 54 16.08 -12.23 6.17
C ARG A 54 16.21 -13.16 4.95
N ILE A 55 16.08 -12.64 3.74
CA ILE A 55 16.32 -13.39 2.50
C ILE A 55 17.80 -13.76 2.38
N PHE A 56 18.72 -12.80 2.58
CA PHE A 56 20.15 -13.06 2.49
C PHE A 56 20.65 -14.05 3.54
N SER A 57 20.07 -14.08 4.74
CA SER A 57 20.42 -15.07 5.74
C SER A 57 20.17 -16.52 5.29
N ARG A 58 19.21 -16.76 4.39
CA ARG A 58 18.92 -18.08 3.80
C ARG A 58 19.98 -18.54 2.80
N PHE A 59 20.83 -17.61 2.33
CA PHE A 59 21.92 -17.85 1.38
C PHE A 59 23.30 -17.74 2.01
N ASN A 60 23.39 -17.87 3.35
CA ASN A 60 24.64 -17.74 4.11
C ASN A 60 25.36 -16.40 3.90
N CYS A 61 24.60 -15.34 3.68
CA CYS A 61 25.10 -13.98 3.59
C CYS A 61 24.71 -13.17 4.84
N VAL A 62 25.52 -12.18 5.19
CA VAL A 62 25.34 -11.29 6.33
C VAL A 62 25.17 -9.86 5.83
N VAL A 63 24.15 -9.18 6.31
CA VAL A 63 24.01 -7.74 6.12
C VAL A 63 24.91 -7.05 7.14
N VAL A 64 25.92 -6.33 6.66
CA VAL A 64 26.87 -5.59 7.50
C VAL A 64 26.43 -4.17 7.79
N GLU A 65 25.65 -3.59 6.88
CA GLU A 65 25.06 -2.26 7.03
C GLU A 65 23.75 -2.17 6.26
N SER A 66 22.74 -1.54 6.83
CA SER A 66 21.50 -1.20 6.12
C SER A 66 20.78 -0.02 6.76
N LEU A 67 20.17 0.81 5.93
CA LEU A 67 19.20 1.81 6.37
C LEU A 67 17.84 1.13 6.59
N PRO A 68 17.04 1.58 7.58
CA PRO A 68 15.71 1.02 7.81
C PRO A 68 14.71 1.48 6.75
N SER A 69 13.63 0.69 6.55
CA SER A 69 12.47 1.15 5.78
C SER A 69 11.95 2.49 6.32
N GLY A 70 11.60 3.42 5.43
CA GLY A 70 11.22 4.80 5.75
C GLY A 70 12.36 5.82 5.63
N SER A 71 13.59 5.39 5.35
CA SER A 71 14.71 6.31 5.06
C SER A 71 14.50 6.97 3.69
N LEU A 72 14.77 8.28 3.62
CA LEU A 72 14.80 9.01 2.36
C LEU A 72 16.16 8.83 1.71
N LEU A 73 16.15 8.50 0.42
CA LEU A 73 17.35 8.29 -0.37
C LEU A 73 17.46 9.33 -1.49
N ALA A 74 18.65 9.83 -1.69
CA ALA A 74 19.04 10.62 -2.86
C ALA A 74 19.71 9.72 -3.93
N PRO A 75 19.71 10.12 -5.22
CA PRO A 75 20.42 9.39 -6.26
C PRO A 75 21.90 9.19 -5.91
N GLY A 76 22.36 7.93 -5.95
CA GLY A 76 23.73 7.53 -5.61
C GLY A 76 23.91 6.99 -4.19
N ASP A 77 22.91 7.17 -3.30
CA ASP A 77 22.99 6.66 -1.93
C ASP A 77 23.07 5.14 -1.90
N VAL A 78 24.03 4.63 -1.13
CA VAL A 78 24.13 3.22 -0.75
C VAL A 78 23.25 2.99 0.48
N PHE A 79 22.32 2.05 0.40
CA PHE A 79 21.36 1.82 1.47
C PHE A 79 21.46 0.46 2.15
N MET A 80 22.20 -0.51 1.53
CA MET A 80 22.40 -1.83 2.12
C MET A 80 23.70 -2.44 1.62
N ILE A 81 24.45 -3.04 2.53
CA ILE A 81 25.71 -3.73 2.26
C ILE A 81 25.63 -5.16 2.77
N VAL A 82 25.96 -6.11 1.91
CA VAL A 82 25.88 -7.55 2.19
C VAL A 82 27.21 -8.22 1.90
N GLU A 83 27.65 -9.11 2.79
CA GLU A 83 28.84 -9.93 2.61
C GLU A 83 28.50 -11.42 2.68
N GLY A 84 29.19 -12.23 1.90
CA GLY A 84 29.00 -13.68 1.86
C GLY A 84 29.65 -14.34 0.66
N PRO A 85 29.39 -15.64 0.44
CA PRO A 85 29.88 -16.36 -0.74
C PRO A 85 29.18 -15.82 -2.01
N ALA A 86 29.90 -15.76 -3.12
CA ALA A 86 29.38 -15.26 -4.39
C ALA A 86 28.08 -15.97 -4.81
N SER A 87 27.95 -17.28 -4.55
CA SER A 87 26.71 -18.02 -4.80
C SER A 87 25.51 -17.43 -4.06
N GLY A 88 25.68 -17.11 -2.77
CA GLY A 88 24.62 -16.52 -1.95
C GLY A 88 24.29 -15.10 -2.38
N LEU A 89 25.30 -14.28 -2.67
CA LEU A 89 25.13 -12.91 -3.14
C LEU A 89 24.36 -12.87 -4.47
N HIS A 90 24.74 -13.71 -5.45
CA HIS A 90 24.09 -13.75 -6.76
C HIS A 90 22.65 -14.29 -6.68
N MET A 91 22.39 -15.28 -5.83
CA MET A 91 21.03 -15.78 -5.62
C MET A 91 20.11 -14.74 -4.97
N GLY A 92 20.58 -14.07 -3.91
CA GLY A 92 19.78 -13.05 -3.24
C GLY A 92 19.61 -11.75 -4.05
N TRP A 93 20.57 -11.43 -4.90
CA TRP A 93 20.64 -10.18 -5.63
C TRP A 93 19.33 -9.80 -6.35
N LYS A 94 18.89 -10.62 -7.31
CA LYS A 94 17.73 -10.29 -8.15
C LYS A 94 16.42 -10.31 -7.37
N VAL A 95 16.23 -11.20 -6.44
CA VAL A 95 15.04 -11.26 -5.60
C VAL A 95 14.91 -9.98 -4.78
N CYS A 96 15.99 -9.58 -4.10
CA CYS A 96 15.97 -8.36 -3.28
C CYS A 96 15.93 -7.08 -4.12
N LEU A 97 16.58 -7.05 -5.29
CA LEU A 97 16.53 -5.89 -6.19
C LEU A 97 15.10 -5.63 -6.64
N ASN A 98 14.36 -6.66 -7.04
CA ASN A 98 12.94 -6.52 -7.40
C ASN A 98 12.10 -5.98 -6.22
N ILE A 99 12.35 -6.45 -5.00
CA ILE A 99 11.69 -5.91 -3.80
C ILE A 99 11.92 -4.39 -3.71
N PHE A 100 13.17 -3.96 -3.82
CA PHE A 100 13.50 -2.54 -3.71
C PHE A 100 12.92 -1.70 -4.83
N GLU A 101 13.09 -2.11 -6.11
CA GLU A 101 12.59 -1.36 -7.27
C GLU A 101 11.08 -1.15 -7.22
N TYR A 102 10.29 -2.19 -6.88
CA TYR A 102 8.84 -2.13 -6.86
C TYR A 102 8.29 -1.48 -5.59
N TYR A 103 8.78 -1.88 -4.41
CA TYR A 103 8.15 -1.44 -3.17
C TYR A 103 8.65 -0.10 -2.65
N CYS A 104 9.88 0.31 -3.00
CA CYS A 104 10.29 1.70 -2.82
C CYS A 104 9.52 2.64 -3.74
N ALA A 105 9.21 2.22 -4.98
CA ALA A 105 8.35 3.00 -5.87
C ALA A 105 6.96 3.23 -5.28
N LEU A 106 6.37 2.17 -4.72
CA LEU A 106 5.06 2.23 -4.08
C LEU A 106 5.08 3.15 -2.85
N ALA A 107 6.07 2.98 -1.98
CA ALA A 107 6.25 3.79 -0.78
C ALA A 107 6.48 5.28 -1.13
N THR A 108 7.32 5.54 -2.13
CA THR A 108 7.60 6.91 -2.61
C THR A 108 6.34 7.58 -3.14
N LYS A 109 5.56 6.87 -3.96
CA LYS A 109 4.31 7.41 -4.51
C LYS A 109 3.25 7.62 -3.43
N ALA A 110 3.17 6.72 -2.45
CA ALA A 110 2.28 6.87 -1.31
C ALA A 110 2.65 8.12 -0.49
N LYS A 111 3.94 8.32 -0.20
CA LYS A 111 4.42 9.52 0.48
C LYS A 111 4.09 10.79 -0.28
N GLN A 112 4.32 10.82 -1.58
CA GLN A 112 3.96 11.98 -2.41
C GLN A 112 2.48 12.32 -2.32
N MET A 113 1.60 11.32 -2.37
CA MET A 113 0.15 11.50 -2.22
C MET A 113 -0.19 12.04 -0.83
N VAL A 114 0.37 11.45 0.22
CA VAL A 114 0.16 11.88 1.60
C VAL A 114 0.62 13.31 1.81
N ASP A 115 1.80 13.67 1.30
CA ASP A 115 2.32 15.05 1.43
C ASP A 115 1.40 16.07 0.73
N ILE A 116 0.87 15.75 -0.46
CA ILE A 116 -0.09 16.60 -1.18
C ILE A 116 -1.39 16.74 -0.38
N VAL A 117 -1.94 15.65 0.12
CA VAL A 117 -3.20 15.64 0.87
C VAL A 117 -3.06 16.39 2.20
N HIS A 118 -1.98 16.13 2.94
CA HIS A 118 -1.77 16.75 4.25
C HIS A 118 -1.37 18.23 4.17
N ALA A 119 -0.87 18.71 3.03
CA ALA A 119 -0.67 20.13 2.81
C ALA A 119 -1.98 20.91 2.79
N GLU A 120 -3.08 20.30 2.33
CA GLU A 120 -4.41 20.91 2.29
C GLU A 120 -5.25 20.57 3.53
N ASN A 121 -5.23 19.29 3.95
CA ASN A 121 -5.99 18.79 5.09
C ASN A 121 -5.19 17.75 5.87
N PRO A 122 -4.50 18.11 6.96
CA PRO A 122 -3.69 17.18 7.76
C PRO A 122 -4.48 16.03 8.40
N LEU A 123 -5.82 16.13 8.45
CA LEU A 123 -6.70 15.10 9.02
C LEU A 123 -7.31 14.17 7.98
N CYS A 124 -7.08 14.43 6.70
CA CYS A 124 -7.59 13.58 5.62
C CYS A 124 -6.65 12.40 5.38
N GLU A 125 -7.14 11.16 5.54
CA GLU A 125 -6.36 9.96 5.32
C GLU A 125 -6.29 9.56 3.84
N VAL A 126 -5.12 9.08 3.42
CA VAL A 126 -4.94 8.44 2.11
C VAL A 126 -5.13 6.94 2.24
N LEU A 127 -6.15 6.42 1.58
CA LEU A 127 -6.60 5.03 1.68
C LEU A 127 -6.35 4.29 0.37
N SER A 128 -5.66 3.15 0.42
CA SER A 128 -5.47 2.29 -0.74
C SER A 128 -6.62 1.28 -0.87
N THR A 129 -7.08 1.04 -2.08
CA THR A 129 -8.11 0.02 -2.35
C THR A 129 -7.53 -1.40 -2.35
N LEU A 130 -8.42 -2.43 -2.39
CA LEU A 130 -8.01 -3.83 -2.57
C LEU A 130 -7.67 -4.20 -4.03
N LYS A 131 -7.60 -3.24 -4.94
CA LYS A 131 -7.25 -3.47 -6.35
C LYS A 131 -5.74 -3.50 -6.53
N LEU A 132 -5.09 -4.48 -5.93
CA LEU A 132 -3.66 -4.74 -5.98
C LEU A 132 -3.35 -5.99 -6.82
N MET A 133 -2.07 -6.20 -7.16
CA MET A 133 -1.65 -7.39 -7.88
C MET A 133 -1.84 -8.64 -6.99
N PRO A 134 -2.45 -9.71 -7.51
CA PRO A 134 -2.59 -10.95 -6.75
C PRO A 134 -1.24 -11.46 -6.23
N GLY A 135 -1.21 -11.85 -4.96
CA GLY A 135 -0.01 -12.35 -4.31
C GLY A 135 0.92 -11.32 -3.67
N THR A 136 0.80 -10.02 -3.99
CA THR A 136 1.74 -8.98 -3.53
C THR A 136 1.35 -8.29 -2.22
N LYS A 137 0.16 -8.55 -1.71
CA LYS A 137 -0.47 -7.82 -0.61
C LYS A 137 0.42 -7.54 0.63
N PRO A 138 1.24 -8.49 1.15
CA PRO A 138 2.06 -8.20 2.32
C PRO A 138 3.04 -7.05 2.11
N PHE A 139 3.73 -7.03 0.97
CA PHE A 139 4.65 -5.95 0.63
C PHE A 139 3.93 -4.66 0.23
N ASP A 140 2.82 -4.75 -0.51
CA ASP A 140 2.01 -3.58 -0.89
C ASP A 140 1.55 -2.82 0.37
N VAL A 141 0.97 -3.53 1.35
CA VAL A 141 0.52 -2.92 2.60
C VAL A 141 1.70 -2.32 3.38
N LYS A 142 2.85 -3.01 3.44
CA LYS A 142 4.05 -2.46 4.08
C LYS A 142 4.51 -1.18 3.40
N ALA A 143 4.64 -1.19 2.08
CA ALA A 143 5.12 -0.04 1.31
C ALA A 143 4.19 1.17 1.44
N LEU A 144 2.87 0.95 1.34
CA LEU A 144 1.86 2.00 1.52
C LEU A 144 1.94 2.61 2.92
N THR A 145 2.07 1.76 3.95
CA THR A 145 2.18 2.21 5.35
C THR A 145 3.49 2.97 5.60
N VAL A 146 4.60 2.53 5.00
CA VAL A 146 5.89 3.26 5.03
C VAL A 146 5.74 4.64 4.40
N GLY A 147 4.95 4.77 3.34
CA GLY A 147 4.64 6.05 2.70
C GLY A 147 3.61 6.91 3.44
N GLY A 148 3.05 6.41 4.55
CA GLY A 148 2.06 7.13 5.36
C GLY A 148 0.61 6.94 4.91
N ALA A 149 0.34 6.12 3.89
CA ALA A 149 -1.01 5.74 3.50
C ALA A 149 -1.46 4.48 4.25
N PHE A 150 -2.79 4.25 4.30
CA PHE A 150 -3.35 3.07 4.94
C PHE A 150 -4.16 2.22 3.95
N PRO A 151 -4.28 0.90 4.16
CA PRO A 151 -5.27 0.12 3.43
C PRO A 151 -6.67 0.54 3.86
N HIS A 152 -7.57 0.78 2.90
CA HIS A 152 -8.99 1.03 3.19
C HIS A 152 -9.59 -0.14 3.99
N ARG A 153 -9.27 -1.37 3.56
CA ARG A 153 -9.54 -2.63 4.25
C ARG A 153 -8.41 -3.60 3.95
N LEU A 154 -8.01 -4.41 4.94
CA LEU A 154 -7.07 -5.51 4.70
C LEU A 154 -7.78 -6.75 4.10
N GLY A 155 -9.09 -6.83 4.25
CA GLY A 155 -9.90 -7.93 3.71
C GLY A 155 -11.39 -7.63 3.76
N LEU A 156 -12.20 -8.64 3.44
CA LEU A 156 -13.66 -8.50 3.38
C LEU A 156 -14.35 -8.61 4.76
N SER A 157 -13.60 -8.89 5.82
CA SER A 157 -14.10 -9.14 7.17
C SER A 157 -13.83 -8.02 8.17
N GLU A 158 -13.32 -6.86 7.74
CA GLU A 158 -12.95 -5.76 8.64
C GLU A 158 -14.07 -4.75 8.80
N THR A 159 -14.39 -4.03 7.75
CA THR A 159 -15.46 -3.02 7.70
C THR A 159 -16.58 -3.54 6.81
N VAL A 160 -17.82 -3.36 7.22
CA VAL A 160 -18.96 -3.58 6.33
C VAL A 160 -18.98 -2.43 5.32
N LEU A 161 -18.82 -2.74 4.05
CA LEU A 161 -18.91 -1.77 2.96
C LEU A 161 -19.92 -2.26 1.93
N VAL A 162 -21.05 -1.60 1.90
CA VAL A 162 -22.19 -1.91 1.02
C VAL A 162 -21.99 -1.19 -0.31
N PHE A 163 -22.19 -1.92 -1.40
CA PHE A 163 -22.18 -1.42 -2.78
C PHE A 163 -23.54 -1.69 -3.44
N ASP A 164 -23.81 -1.07 -4.56
CA ASP A 164 -25.02 -1.31 -5.37
C ASP A 164 -25.22 -2.80 -5.68
N HIS A 165 -24.12 -3.55 -5.88
CA HIS A 165 -24.18 -5.00 -6.09
C HIS A 165 -24.79 -5.74 -4.91
N HIS A 166 -24.56 -5.28 -3.66
CA HIS A 166 -25.18 -5.86 -2.47
C HIS A 166 -26.65 -5.46 -2.39
N LEU A 167 -26.96 -4.20 -2.69
CA LEU A 167 -28.34 -3.68 -2.67
C LEU A 167 -29.23 -4.40 -3.70
N ALA A 168 -28.70 -4.75 -4.87
CA ALA A 168 -29.41 -5.49 -5.91
C ALA A 168 -29.95 -6.84 -5.41
N PHE A 169 -29.22 -7.55 -4.53
CA PHE A 169 -29.65 -8.80 -3.91
C PHE A 169 -30.45 -8.56 -2.61
N TYR A 170 -30.28 -7.42 -1.97
CA TYR A 170 -30.94 -7.12 -0.70
C TYR A 170 -32.39 -6.64 -0.85
N GLY A 171 -32.73 -6.12 -2.01
CA GLY A 171 -34.04 -5.54 -2.31
C GLY A 171 -34.06 -4.02 -2.36
N GLY A 172 -32.90 -3.42 -2.64
CA GLY A 172 -32.72 -1.99 -2.87
C GLY A 172 -32.43 -1.16 -1.62
N ILE A 173 -32.16 0.13 -1.86
CA ILE A 173 -31.73 1.08 -0.83
C ILE A 173 -32.82 1.36 0.22
N ASP A 174 -34.11 1.42 -0.18
CA ASP A 174 -35.20 1.72 0.75
C ASP A 174 -35.35 0.61 1.79
N LYS A 175 -35.24 -0.65 1.34
CA LYS A 175 -35.26 -1.79 2.26
C LYS A 175 -34.03 -1.80 3.16
N PHE A 176 -32.86 -1.48 2.62
CA PHE A 176 -31.62 -1.36 3.40
C PHE A 176 -31.75 -0.32 4.51
N ILE A 177 -32.29 0.87 4.19
CA ILE A 177 -32.52 1.94 5.15
C ILE A 177 -33.52 1.50 6.25
N ALA A 178 -34.60 0.84 5.87
CA ALA A 178 -35.60 0.35 6.83
C ALA A 178 -35.06 -0.69 7.81
N ASP A 179 -34.17 -1.57 7.32
CA ASP A 179 -33.58 -2.65 8.10
C ASP A 179 -32.27 -2.25 8.82
N LEU A 180 -31.76 -1.04 8.62
CA LEU A 180 -30.44 -0.60 9.09
C LEU A 180 -30.20 -0.83 10.59
N PRO A 181 -31.16 -0.55 11.52
CA PRO A 181 -30.97 -0.84 12.94
C PRO A 181 -30.68 -2.33 13.23
N GLN A 182 -31.37 -3.22 12.51
CA GLN A 182 -31.19 -4.67 12.67
C GLN A 182 -29.87 -5.13 12.05
N ILE A 183 -29.44 -4.52 10.95
CA ILE A 183 -28.13 -4.79 10.31
C ILE A 183 -27.02 -4.38 11.25
N LYS A 184 -27.06 -3.18 11.80
CA LYS A 184 -26.04 -2.67 12.74
C LYS A 184 -25.96 -3.52 14.02
N ALA A 185 -27.08 -4.02 14.52
CA ALA A 185 -27.08 -4.91 15.68
C ALA A 185 -26.30 -6.22 15.46
N LYS A 186 -26.19 -6.70 14.21
CA LYS A 186 -25.40 -7.90 13.86
C LYS A 186 -23.89 -7.65 13.77
N VAL A 187 -23.46 -6.39 13.69
CA VAL A 187 -22.07 -5.98 13.46
C VAL A 187 -21.65 -4.88 14.43
N CYS A 188 -22.00 -5.01 15.70
CA CYS A 188 -21.82 -3.97 16.72
C CYS A 188 -20.36 -3.51 16.92
N GLU A 189 -19.37 -4.36 16.58
CA GLU A 189 -17.93 -4.03 16.63
C GLU A 189 -17.39 -3.43 15.34
N LYS A 190 -18.18 -3.38 14.25
CA LYS A 190 -17.72 -2.94 12.94
C LYS A 190 -18.42 -1.68 12.51
N LYS A 191 -17.68 -0.80 11.84
CA LYS A 191 -18.28 0.32 11.13
C LYS A 191 -19.03 -0.17 9.89
N LEU A 192 -20.16 0.46 9.61
CA LEU A 192 -20.97 0.20 8.42
C LEU A 192 -20.90 1.40 7.48
N PHE A 193 -20.21 1.18 6.37
CA PHE A 193 -20.08 2.12 5.27
C PHE A 193 -20.94 1.69 4.09
N ILE A 194 -21.35 2.66 3.30
CA ILE A 194 -22.02 2.43 2.02
C ILE A 194 -21.45 3.36 0.95
N GLU A 195 -21.19 2.80 -0.23
CA GLU A 195 -20.93 3.57 -1.43
C GLU A 195 -22.29 4.11 -1.93
N ALA A 196 -22.41 5.42 -2.05
CA ALA A 196 -23.68 6.06 -2.36
C ALA A 196 -23.51 7.28 -3.28
N SER A 197 -24.57 7.56 -4.02
CA SER A 197 -24.72 8.80 -4.76
C SER A 197 -24.88 9.99 -3.80
N VAL A 198 -24.65 11.21 -4.30
CA VAL A 198 -24.89 12.43 -3.53
C VAL A 198 -26.38 12.62 -3.17
N GLU A 199 -27.29 12.06 -3.98
CA GLU A 199 -28.74 12.14 -3.79
C GLU A 199 -29.22 11.31 -2.59
N ASP A 200 -28.64 10.13 -2.38
CA ASP A 200 -29.02 9.20 -1.32
C ASP A 200 -28.29 9.42 -0.01
N ALA A 201 -27.14 10.11 -0.05
CA ALA A 201 -26.23 10.25 1.10
C ALA A 201 -26.92 10.85 2.33
N GLU A 202 -27.80 11.85 2.17
CA GLU A 202 -28.51 12.47 3.29
C GLU A 202 -29.47 11.50 4.00
N ARG A 203 -30.20 10.69 3.23
CA ARG A 203 -31.13 9.67 3.75
C ARG A 203 -30.39 8.62 4.56
N LEU A 204 -29.25 8.18 4.04
CA LEU A 204 -28.41 7.17 4.67
C LEU A 204 -27.80 7.67 5.98
N VAL A 205 -27.28 8.90 6.02
CA VAL A 205 -26.72 9.50 7.24
C VAL A 205 -27.81 9.72 8.29
N LYS A 206 -29.02 10.19 7.90
CA LYS A 206 -30.18 10.29 8.82
C LYS A 206 -30.62 8.92 9.35
N ALA A 207 -30.48 7.87 8.56
CA ALA A 207 -30.79 6.51 8.98
C ALA A 207 -29.74 5.92 9.94
N GLY A 208 -28.52 6.51 9.99
CA GLY A 208 -27.48 6.15 10.98
C GLY A 208 -26.37 5.26 10.45
N VAL A 209 -26.00 5.32 9.17
CA VAL A 209 -24.77 4.69 8.67
C VAL A 209 -23.55 5.36 9.33
N ASP A 210 -22.45 4.62 9.49
CA ASP A 210 -21.24 5.13 10.11
C ASP A 210 -20.35 5.90 9.13
N GLY A 211 -20.51 5.65 7.83
CA GLY A 211 -19.80 6.37 6.79
C GLY A 211 -20.39 6.24 5.39
N ILE A 212 -20.07 7.21 4.57
CA ILE A 212 -20.41 7.27 3.14
C ILE A 212 -19.11 7.28 2.33
N GLN A 213 -19.09 6.47 1.28
CA GLN A 213 -18.07 6.53 0.24
C GLN A 213 -18.72 7.11 -1.03
N PHE A 214 -18.23 8.27 -1.48
CA PHE A 214 -18.67 8.88 -2.75
C PHE A 214 -17.80 8.31 -3.89
N ASP A 215 -18.40 7.58 -4.84
CA ASP A 215 -17.70 7.15 -6.04
C ASP A 215 -17.87 8.17 -7.17
N LYS A 216 -16.74 8.69 -7.67
CA LYS A 216 -16.67 9.62 -8.81
C LYS A 216 -17.44 10.95 -8.66
N ALA A 217 -17.82 11.34 -7.45
CA ALA A 217 -18.36 12.67 -7.19
C ALA A 217 -17.26 13.74 -7.40
N THR A 218 -17.62 14.89 -7.96
CA THR A 218 -16.64 15.99 -8.15
C THR A 218 -16.26 16.64 -6.82
N PRO A 219 -15.10 17.32 -6.73
CA PRO A 219 -14.74 18.05 -5.49
C PRO A 219 -15.82 19.00 -5.01
N GLU A 220 -16.50 19.72 -5.92
CA GLU A 220 -17.58 20.65 -5.56
C GLU A 220 -18.80 19.91 -4.98
N GLN A 221 -19.14 18.76 -5.53
CA GLN A 221 -20.21 17.92 -4.98
C GLN A 221 -19.83 17.39 -3.60
N VAL A 222 -18.60 16.87 -3.44
CA VAL A 222 -18.10 16.37 -2.16
C VAL A 222 -18.11 17.48 -1.10
N ALA A 223 -17.60 18.68 -1.39
CA ALA A 223 -17.57 19.80 -0.45
C ALA A 223 -18.96 20.15 0.08
N LYS A 224 -19.96 20.27 -0.82
CA LYS A 224 -21.36 20.52 -0.44
C LYS A 224 -21.92 19.41 0.45
N MET A 225 -21.56 18.16 0.17
CA MET A 225 -22.02 17.02 0.97
C MET A 225 -21.32 16.95 2.32
N VAL A 226 -20.03 17.28 2.40
CA VAL A 226 -19.30 17.36 3.68
C VAL A 226 -19.99 18.34 4.62
N GLU A 227 -20.22 19.57 4.19
CA GLU A 227 -20.93 20.59 5.00
C GLU A 227 -22.30 20.10 5.47
N LYS A 228 -23.11 19.60 4.52
CA LYS A 228 -24.47 19.15 4.79
C LYS A 228 -24.55 17.95 5.74
N LEU A 229 -23.74 16.93 5.48
CA LEU A 229 -23.81 15.66 6.22
C LEU A 229 -23.17 15.76 7.61
N LYS A 230 -22.09 16.54 7.76
CA LYS A 230 -21.49 16.83 9.08
C LYS A 230 -22.42 17.69 9.95
N ALA A 231 -23.28 18.52 9.38
CA ALA A 231 -24.32 19.23 10.12
C ALA A 231 -25.42 18.27 10.66
N ILE A 232 -25.71 17.16 9.96
CA ILE A 232 -26.69 16.15 10.40
C ILE A 232 -26.04 15.23 11.45
N ASN A 233 -24.85 14.72 11.17
CA ASN A 233 -24.08 13.84 12.06
C ASN A 233 -22.59 14.20 12.00
N PRO A 234 -22.05 14.93 12.99
CA PRO A 234 -20.64 15.31 13.02
C PRO A 234 -19.67 14.11 13.04
N SER A 235 -20.13 12.94 13.49
CA SER A 235 -19.32 11.72 13.61
C SER A 235 -19.34 10.84 12.36
N VAL A 236 -20.12 11.19 11.30
CA VAL A 236 -20.12 10.39 10.07
C VAL A 236 -18.77 10.50 9.38
N THR A 237 -18.24 9.37 8.94
CA THR A 237 -16.99 9.34 8.15
C THR A 237 -17.32 9.48 6.67
N LEU A 238 -16.69 10.43 5.99
CA LEU A 238 -16.92 10.72 4.57
C LEU A 238 -15.65 10.45 3.78
N ILE A 239 -15.72 9.55 2.80
CA ILE A 239 -14.61 9.14 1.95
C ILE A 239 -14.92 9.48 0.50
N ALA A 240 -14.01 10.15 -0.19
CA ALA A 240 -14.10 10.32 -1.63
C ALA A 240 -13.32 9.19 -2.33
N ALA A 241 -13.88 8.66 -3.42
CA ALA A 241 -13.31 7.58 -4.22
C ALA A 241 -13.58 7.81 -5.72
N GLY A 242 -12.90 7.02 -6.56
CA GLY A 242 -13.12 7.03 -8.00
C GLY A 242 -12.29 8.09 -8.74
N GLY A 243 -11.21 7.66 -9.41
CA GLY A 243 -10.38 8.53 -10.25
C GLY A 243 -9.38 9.44 -9.52
N ILE A 244 -9.26 9.33 -8.21
CA ILE A 244 -8.34 10.15 -7.41
C ILE A 244 -6.90 9.74 -7.69
N ASN A 245 -6.03 10.73 -7.93
CA ASN A 245 -4.62 10.57 -8.28
C ASN A 245 -3.81 11.79 -7.81
N LEU A 246 -2.49 11.80 -8.01
CA LEU A 246 -1.58 12.88 -7.56
C LEU A 246 -1.98 14.28 -8.08
N ASN A 247 -2.64 14.38 -9.24
CA ASN A 247 -2.96 15.67 -9.85
C ASN A 247 -4.22 16.32 -9.28
N ASN A 248 -5.14 15.54 -8.69
CA ASN A 248 -6.41 16.03 -8.17
C ASN A 248 -6.61 15.79 -6.67
N ALA A 249 -5.68 15.12 -6.00
CA ALA A 249 -5.80 14.79 -4.58
C ALA A 249 -5.93 16.03 -3.68
N ALA A 250 -5.22 17.12 -3.99
CA ALA A 250 -5.30 18.38 -3.27
C ALA A 250 -6.74 18.96 -3.27
N GLU A 251 -7.38 18.97 -4.45
CA GLU A 251 -8.74 19.50 -4.61
C GLU A 251 -9.76 18.70 -3.76
N TYR A 252 -9.61 17.36 -3.73
CA TYR A 252 -10.46 16.52 -2.88
C TYR A 252 -10.15 16.69 -1.39
N ALA A 253 -8.89 16.80 -1.00
CA ALA A 253 -8.51 17.03 0.40
C ALA A 253 -9.04 18.36 0.94
N ALA A 254 -9.04 19.43 0.11
CA ALA A 254 -9.58 20.74 0.44
C ALA A 254 -11.11 20.74 0.68
N THR A 255 -11.84 19.71 0.28
CA THR A 255 -13.30 19.59 0.53
C THR A 255 -13.64 19.36 1.99
N GLY A 256 -12.67 19.01 2.84
CA GLY A 256 -12.88 18.64 4.24
C GLY A 256 -13.35 17.19 4.44
N VAL A 257 -13.23 16.33 3.42
CA VAL A 257 -13.53 14.89 3.52
C VAL A 257 -12.53 14.21 4.46
N ASP A 258 -12.96 13.15 5.15
CA ASP A 258 -12.12 12.43 6.13
C ASP A 258 -11.08 11.51 5.49
N GLY A 259 -11.29 11.07 4.24
CA GLY A 259 -10.37 10.20 3.56
C GLY A 259 -10.52 10.15 2.04
N LEU A 260 -9.43 9.84 1.35
CA LEU A 260 -9.37 9.65 -0.09
C LEU A 260 -9.02 8.21 -0.42
N ALA A 261 -9.96 7.45 -1.00
CA ALA A 261 -9.72 6.08 -1.42
C ALA A 261 -9.26 6.03 -2.88
N THR A 262 -8.04 5.54 -3.10
CA THR A 262 -7.43 5.51 -4.43
C THR A 262 -6.76 4.18 -4.76
N THR A 263 -6.81 3.79 -6.03
CA THR A 263 -6.06 2.67 -6.60
C THR A 263 -4.75 3.11 -7.25
N CYS A 264 -4.59 4.43 -7.50
CA CYS A 264 -3.46 4.93 -8.29
C CYS A 264 -2.09 4.62 -7.67
N LEU A 265 -2.03 4.42 -6.36
CA LEU A 265 -0.80 4.09 -5.64
C LEU A 265 -0.19 2.78 -6.13
N HIS A 266 -1.02 1.77 -6.44
CA HIS A 266 -0.57 0.46 -6.91
C HIS A 266 0.05 0.47 -8.33
N PHE A 267 -0.09 1.57 -9.07
CA PHE A 267 0.48 1.75 -10.42
C PHE A 267 1.72 2.64 -10.40
N ALA A 268 2.62 2.41 -9.46
CA ALA A 268 3.91 3.07 -9.44
C ALA A 268 4.85 2.41 -10.48
N LYS A 269 5.59 3.23 -11.24
CA LYS A 269 6.66 2.73 -12.10
C LYS A 269 7.82 2.30 -11.20
N PRO A 270 8.42 1.11 -11.39
CA PRO A 270 9.60 0.71 -10.64
C PRO A 270 10.71 1.76 -10.72
N LEU A 271 11.42 1.95 -9.60
CA LEU A 271 12.58 2.84 -9.54
C LEU A 271 13.82 2.15 -10.11
N ASP A 272 14.76 2.95 -10.61
CA ASP A 272 16.04 2.43 -11.08
C ASP A 272 17.00 2.26 -9.90
N MET A 273 17.19 1.02 -9.47
CA MET A 273 18.13 0.63 -8.42
C MET A 273 19.15 -0.38 -8.95
N SER A 274 20.31 -0.47 -8.29
CA SER A 274 21.36 -1.33 -8.77
C SER A 274 22.27 -1.80 -7.65
N VAL A 275 23.24 -2.65 -8.02
CA VAL A 275 24.26 -3.14 -7.10
C VAL A 275 25.67 -2.93 -7.66
N ARG A 276 26.63 -2.85 -6.74
CA ARG A 276 28.07 -3.02 -7.03
C ARG A 276 28.55 -4.22 -6.26
N MET A 277 29.34 -5.07 -6.92
CA MET A 277 29.92 -6.26 -6.28
C MET A 277 31.44 -6.26 -6.45
N LYS A 278 32.14 -6.80 -5.44
CA LYS A 278 33.60 -7.06 -5.49
C LYS A 278 33.94 -8.29 -4.67
N ALA A 279 34.97 -8.99 -5.05
CA ALA A 279 35.60 -10.02 -4.21
C ALA A 279 36.29 -9.35 -3.00
N LEU A 280 36.33 -10.07 -1.87
CA LEU A 280 37.01 -9.69 -0.64
C LEU A 280 38.39 -10.39 -0.54
#